data_e5bd5f0533589714616989458613f53f
#
_entry.id   e5bd5f0533589714616989458613f53f
#
_cell.length_a   1.000
_cell.length_b   1.000
_cell.length_c   1.000
_cell.angle_alpha   90.00
_cell.angle_beta   90.00
_cell.angle_gamma   90.00
#
_symmetry.space_group_name_H-M   'P 1'
#
loop_
_entity.id
_entity.type
_entity.pdbx_description
1 polymer ?
#
loop_
_entity_poly.entity_id
_entity_poly.type
_entity_poly.pdbx_seq_one_letter_code
_entity_poly.pdbx_strand_id
1 'polypeptide(L)'
;LKAIDGIAIEELFYDEKGKTDNYRIENLKKLPKEKKIMVSEFVKNKDDIAKVIQLNQDVNFVPFVRTAENYHYHLIPENINLENANNISKLSDVQNFLYLINADDFDTKKQLIDAVANTNFDLVLIDLYYYSFPYTRAELELLKKKKNGGKRLVICYMNVGAAENWRNYWQPDWKLGNPKWLKKKYKGYDNEIYVEFWDANWQKLIYGNEKSYTQKIINAGFD
;
A
#
# COMPACT_ATOMS: atom_id res chain seq x y z
N LEU A 1 -8.58 18.09 -1.26
CA LEU A 1 -7.20 17.59 -1.49
C LEU A 1 -6.14 18.13 -0.50
N LYS A 2 -6.48 19.10 0.38
CA LYS A 2 -5.53 19.63 1.39
C LYS A 2 -5.12 18.59 2.43
N ALA A 3 -5.95 17.56 2.66
CA ALA A 3 -5.77 16.58 3.72
C ALA A 3 -4.97 15.31 3.29
N ILE A 4 -4.51 15.25 2.05
CA ILE A 4 -3.73 14.11 1.54
C ILE A 4 -2.44 14.60 0.88
N ASP A 5 -1.37 13.80 0.97
CA ASP A 5 -0.07 14.10 0.36
C ASP A 5 0.11 13.48 -1.01
N GLY A 6 -0.67 12.45 -1.31
CA GLY A 6 -0.65 11.76 -2.61
C GLY A 6 -1.82 10.83 -2.81
N ILE A 7 -1.82 10.16 -3.95
CA ILE A 7 -2.79 9.16 -4.35
C ILE A 7 -2.04 7.93 -4.86
N ALA A 8 -2.41 6.75 -4.39
CA ALA A 8 -2.02 5.48 -5.00
C ALA A 8 -3.19 4.95 -5.83
N ILE A 9 -2.89 4.42 -7.02
CA ILE A 9 -3.89 3.89 -7.96
C ILE A 9 -3.33 2.66 -8.66
N GLU A 10 -4.21 1.78 -9.12
CA GLU A 10 -3.84 0.55 -9.81
C GLU A 10 -4.24 0.57 -11.28
N GLU A 11 -3.40 -0.07 -12.14
CA GLU A 11 -3.69 -0.36 -13.53
C GLU A 11 -4.17 0.87 -14.32
N LEU A 12 -3.24 1.81 -14.49
CA LEU A 12 -3.54 3.08 -15.14
C LEU A 12 -3.10 3.08 -16.61
N PHE A 13 -1.85 2.69 -16.87
CA PHE A 13 -1.30 2.61 -18.22
C PHE A 13 -1.39 1.20 -18.81
N TYR A 14 -1.53 0.18 -17.93
CA TYR A 14 -1.51 -1.21 -18.36
C TYR A 14 -2.39 -2.07 -17.44
N ASP A 15 -3.61 -2.37 -17.89
CA ASP A 15 -4.48 -3.33 -17.20
C ASP A 15 -4.18 -4.77 -17.65
N GLU A 16 -4.88 -5.76 -17.11
CA GLU A 16 -4.75 -7.18 -17.49
C GLU A 16 -4.88 -7.45 -19.00
N LYS A 17 -5.47 -6.53 -19.75
CA LYS A 17 -5.66 -6.59 -21.21
C LYS A 17 -4.67 -5.72 -21.97
N GLY A 18 -3.72 -5.09 -21.27
CA GLY A 18 -2.77 -4.15 -21.87
C GLY A 18 -3.40 -2.81 -22.27
N LYS A 19 -4.51 -2.44 -21.63
CA LYS A 19 -5.28 -1.24 -22.00
C LYS A 19 -4.97 -0.09 -21.05
N THR A 20 -4.85 1.12 -21.63
CA THR A 20 -4.62 2.39 -20.91
C THR A 20 -5.94 3.07 -20.52
N ASP A 21 -6.05 3.56 -19.29
CA ASP A 21 -7.16 4.36 -18.80
C ASP A 21 -6.88 5.86 -18.93
N ASN A 22 -7.08 6.40 -20.12
CA ASN A 22 -6.86 7.81 -20.40
C ASN A 22 -7.73 8.75 -19.56
N TYR A 23 -8.94 8.33 -19.19
CA TYR A 23 -9.83 9.15 -18.37
C TYR A 23 -9.25 9.42 -16.98
N ARG A 24 -8.78 8.34 -16.30
CA ARG A 24 -8.14 8.50 -14.98
C ARG A 24 -6.82 9.28 -15.10
N ILE A 25 -6.00 9.02 -16.09
CA ILE A 25 -4.73 9.72 -16.33
C ILE A 25 -4.95 11.22 -16.46
N GLU A 26 -5.88 11.66 -17.33
CA GLU A 26 -6.15 13.09 -17.54
C GLU A 26 -6.72 13.79 -16.30
N ASN A 27 -7.47 13.07 -15.45
CA ASN A 27 -7.93 13.63 -14.19
C ASN A 27 -6.81 13.73 -13.14
N LEU A 28 -5.92 12.75 -13.06
CA LEU A 28 -4.78 12.76 -12.15
C LEU A 28 -3.78 13.87 -12.50
N LYS A 29 -3.53 14.14 -13.78
CA LYS A 29 -2.68 15.24 -14.24
C LYS A 29 -3.16 16.63 -13.79
N LYS A 30 -4.44 16.78 -13.46
CA LYS A 30 -5.01 18.05 -12.95
C LYS A 30 -4.72 18.28 -11.47
N LEU A 31 -4.19 17.28 -10.76
CA LEU A 31 -3.84 17.43 -9.35
C LEU A 31 -2.67 18.41 -9.18
N PRO A 32 -2.60 19.12 -8.05
CA PRO A 32 -1.47 19.97 -7.71
C PRO A 32 -0.15 19.18 -7.76
N LYS A 33 0.91 19.79 -8.29
CA LYS A 33 2.22 19.12 -8.51
C LYS A 33 2.89 18.59 -7.23
N GLU A 34 2.55 19.18 -6.08
CA GLU A 34 3.01 18.69 -4.77
C GLU A 34 2.36 17.39 -4.32
N LYS A 35 1.27 16.96 -4.97
CA LYS A 35 0.62 15.69 -4.69
C LYS A 35 1.30 14.56 -5.47
N LYS A 36 1.88 13.62 -4.74
CA LYS A 36 2.53 12.47 -5.37
C LYS A 36 1.47 11.49 -5.91
N ILE A 37 1.66 11.05 -7.14
CA ILE A 37 0.82 10.03 -7.77
C ILE A 37 1.68 8.77 -7.90
N MET A 38 1.28 7.73 -7.21
CA MET A 38 1.92 6.41 -7.21
C MET A 38 1.02 5.44 -7.98
N VAL A 39 1.59 4.65 -8.88
CA VAL A 39 0.81 3.77 -9.74
C VAL A 39 1.33 2.35 -9.64
N SER A 40 0.47 1.42 -9.22
CA SER A 40 0.77 0.00 -9.24
C SER A 40 0.27 -0.60 -10.55
N GLU A 41 1.18 -1.01 -11.40
CA GLU A 41 0.88 -1.60 -12.70
C GLU A 41 1.08 -3.12 -12.68
N PHE A 42 0.32 -3.83 -13.49
CA PHE A 42 0.48 -5.26 -13.69
C PHE A 42 0.78 -5.57 -15.15
N VAL A 43 1.88 -6.27 -15.41
CA VAL A 43 2.26 -6.72 -16.75
C VAL A 43 2.43 -8.24 -16.78
N LYS A 44 1.87 -8.88 -17.80
CA LYS A 44 2.01 -10.34 -18.00
C LYS A 44 3.37 -10.70 -18.58
N ASN A 45 3.93 -9.82 -19.41
CA ASN A 45 5.24 -10.01 -20.04
C ASN A 45 6.26 -9.09 -19.38
N LYS A 46 7.38 -9.67 -18.93
CA LYS A 46 8.50 -8.90 -18.35
C LYS A 46 9.09 -7.88 -19.33
N ASP A 47 8.99 -8.10 -20.62
CA ASP A 47 9.47 -7.18 -21.66
C ASP A 47 8.69 -5.85 -21.67
N ASP A 48 7.47 -5.82 -21.13
CA ASP A 48 6.68 -4.61 -21.02
C ASP A 48 7.05 -3.72 -19.81
N ILE A 49 7.85 -4.21 -18.87
CA ILE A 49 8.18 -3.47 -17.63
C ILE A 49 8.78 -2.10 -17.93
N ALA A 50 9.83 -2.06 -18.78
CA ALA A 50 10.52 -0.82 -19.10
C ALA A 50 9.60 0.20 -19.77
N LYS A 51 8.73 -0.26 -20.68
CA LYS A 51 7.74 0.57 -21.35
C LYS A 51 6.73 1.17 -20.37
N VAL A 52 6.22 0.35 -19.46
CA VAL A 52 5.21 0.79 -18.48
C VAL A 52 5.81 1.76 -17.46
N ILE A 53 7.05 1.54 -17.05
CA ILE A 53 7.80 2.50 -16.23
C ILE A 53 7.90 3.85 -16.95
N GLN A 54 8.33 3.84 -18.22
CA GLN A 54 8.49 5.08 -19.00
C GLN A 54 7.18 5.85 -19.16
N LEU A 55 6.07 5.16 -19.47
CA LEU A 55 4.75 5.78 -19.59
C LEU A 55 4.32 6.52 -18.32
N ASN A 56 4.60 5.97 -17.15
CA ASN A 56 4.33 6.62 -15.87
C ASN A 56 5.24 7.84 -15.66
N GLN A 57 6.54 7.69 -15.94
CA GLN A 57 7.53 8.76 -15.78
C GLN A 57 7.26 9.93 -16.71
N ASP A 58 6.82 9.72 -17.94
CA ASP A 58 6.48 10.76 -18.91
C ASP A 58 5.41 11.73 -18.41
N VAL A 59 4.58 11.30 -17.48
CA VAL A 59 3.56 12.11 -16.83
C VAL A 59 3.88 12.44 -15.36
N ASN A 60 5.10 12.16 -14.93
CA ASN A 60 5.59 12.45 -13.59
C ASN A 60 4.89 11.65 -12.47
N PHE A 61 4.44 10.43 -12.79
CA PHE A 61 3.92 9.46 -11.81
C PHE A 61 5.01 8.49 -11.38
N VAL A 62 4.88 7.94 -10.18
CA VAL A 62 5.83 6.98 -9.61
C VAL A 62 5.30 5.56 -9.82
N PRO A 63 5.94 4.74 -10.67
CA PRO A 63 5.48 3.38 -10.94
C PRO A 63 5.99 2.36 -9.93
N PHE A 64 5.17 1.37 -9.64
CA PHE A 64 5.52 0.07 -9.11
C PHE A 64 4.96 -0.98 -10.08
N VAL A 65 5.84 -1.71 -10.80
CA VAL A 65 5.43 -2.66 -11.83
C VAL A 65 5.64 -4.09 -11.32
N ARG A 66 4.58 -4.88 -11.32
CA ARG A 66 4.58 -6.29 -10.91
C ARG A 66 4.25 -7.20 -12.07
N THR A 67 4.82 -8.40 -12.03
CA THR A 67 4.66 -9.45 -13.06
C THR A 67 4.07 -10.73 -12.51
N ALA A 68 4.00 -10.85 -11.18
CA ALA A 68 3.40 -11.99 -10.51
C ALA A 68 1.87 -11.80 -10.37
N GLU A 69 1.21 -12.71 -9.69
CA GLU A 69 -0.23 -12.73 -9.47
C GLU A 69 -0.84 -11.35 -9.23
N ASN A 70 -1.80 -11.00 -10.08
CA ASN A 70 -2.42 -9.68 -9.97
C ASN A 70 -3.12 -9.52 -8.63
N TYR A 71 -2.97 -8.32 -8.01
CA TYR A 71 -3.48 -7.98 -6.68
C TYR A 71 -2.88 -8.76 -5.50
N HIS A 72 -1.92 -9.65 -5.76
CA HIS A 72 -1.19 -10.35 -4.70
C HIS A 72 0.18 -9.69 -4.50
N TYR A 73 0.26 -8.71 -3.62
CA TYR A 73 1.42 -7.86 -3.38
C TYR A 73 2.39 -8.53 -2.38
N HIS A 74 3.09 -9.59 -2.80
CA HIS A 74 3.98 -10.42 -1.96
C HIS A 74 5.44 -10.37 -2.39
N LEU A 75 5.74 -9.88 -3.61
CA LEU A 75 7.09 -9.93 -4.16
C LEU A 75 7.85 -8.62 -4.01
N ILE A 76 9.14 -8.73 -3.75
CA ILE A 76 10.10 -7.63 -3.82
C ILE A 76 10.79 -7.72 -5.20
N PRO A 77 10.63 -6.71 -6.08
CA PRO A 77 11.34 -6.68 -7.37
C PRO A 77 12.85 -6.63 -7.20
N GLU A 78 13.59 -7.34 -8.05
CA GLU A 78 15.06 -7.33 -8.06
C GLU A 78 15.64 -5.97 -8.43
N ASN A 79 14.99 -5.27 -9.37
CA ASN A 79 15.44 -3.99 -9.87
C ASN A 79 14.55 -2.86 -9.35
N ILE A 80 15.17 -1.80 -8.84
CA ILE A 80 14.51 -0.61 -8.33
C ILE A 80 14.70 0.52 -9.34
N ASN A 81 13.59 0.99 -9.91
CA ASN A 81 13.62 2.13 -10.81
C ASN A 81 14.00 3.40 -10.05
N LEU A 82 14.89 4.22 -10.62
CA LEU A 82 15.41 5.45 -9.97
C LEU A 82 15.96 5.21 -8.55
N GLU A 83 16.63 4.08 -8.35
CA GLU A 83 17.29 3.75 -7.08
C GLU A 83 18.27 4.86 -6.67
N ASN A 84 18.23 5.24 -5.39
CA ASN A 84 19.03 6.36 -4.87
C ASN A 84 19.35 6.19 -3.37
N ALA A 85 20.28 7.00 -2.87
CA ALA A 85 20.69 7.03 -1.47
C ALA A 85 20.11 8.23 -0.68
N ASN A 86 19.12 8.92 -1.22
CA ASN A 86 18.52 10.10 -0.59
C ASN A 86 17.81 9.74 0.73
N ASN A 87 17.84 10.69 1.66
CA ASN A 87 16.98 10.64 2.84
C ASN A 87 15.59 11.16 2.45
N ILE A 88 14.62 10.29 2.47
CA ILE A 88 13.22 10.63 2.18
C ILE A 88 12.52 11.03 3.47
N SER A 89 11.94 12.23 3.52
CA SER A 89 11.25 12.76 4.70
C SER A 89 9.81 13.16 4.45
N LYS A 90 9.40 13.24 3.20
CA LYS A 90 8.02 13.56 2.78
C LYS A 90 7.68 12.85 1.48
N LEU A 91 6.39 12.63 1.24
CA LEU A 91 5.91 11.87 0.10
C LEU A 91 6.31 12.49 -1.25
N SER A 92 6.42 13.83 -1.33
CA SER A 92 6.84 14.53 -2.55
C SER A 92 8.27 14.18 -3.00
N ASP A 93 9.12 13.67 -2.11
CA ASP A 93 10.52 13.30 -2.42
C ASP A 93 10.65 11.90 -2.99
N VAL A 94 9.60 11.06 -2.88
CA VAL A 94 9.58 9.66 -3.32
C VAL A 94 9.71 9.54 -4.84
N GLN A 95 10.67 8.73 -5.30
CA GLN A 95 10.91 8.43 -6.72
C GLN A 95 10.59 6.97 -7.09
N ASN A 96 10.54 6.10 -6.10
CA ASN A 96 10.18 4.70 -6.25
C ASN A 96 9.52 4.18 -4.96
N PHE A 97 8.72 3.13 -5.08
CA PHE A 97 8.09 2.52 -3.91
C PHE A 97 7.92 1.02 -4.05
N LEU A 98 7.87 0.34 -2.92
CA LEU A 98 7.53 -1.07 -2.79
C LEU A 98 6.11 -1.18 -2.21
N TYR A 99 5.25 -1.96 -2.85
CA TYR A 99 3.94 -2.32 -2.34
C TYR A 99 3.96 -3.80 -1.92
N LEU A 100 4.04 -4.06 -0.60
CA LEU A 100 4.23 -5.40 -0.02
C LEU A 100 3.28 -5.59 1.15
N ILE A 101 2.02 -5.95 0.87
CA ILE A 101 0.98 -6.12 1.90
C ILE A 101 0.67 -7.57 2.23
N ASN A 102 1.17 -8.52 1.43
CA ASN A 102 1.08 -9.95 1.71
C ASN A 102 2.46 -10.49 2.08
N ALA A 103 2.49 -11.31 3.11
CA ALA A 103 3.74 -11.84 3.67
C ALA A 103 4.02 -13.30 3.28
N ASP A 104 3.29 -13.84 2.28
CA ASP A 104 3.23 -15.28 2.00
C ASP A 104 4.57 -15.89 1.58
N ASP A 105 5.49 -15.10 1.03
CA ASP A 105 6.85 -15.55 0.64
C ASP A 105 7.85 -15.54 1.79
N PHE A 106 7.42 -15.20 3.01
CA PHE A 106 8.29 -15.08 4.17
C PHE A 106 7.83 -15.99 5.31
N ASP A 107 8.65 -16.96 5.69
CA ASP A 107 8.33 -17.90 6.78
C ASP A 107 8.28 -17.22 8.15
N THR A 108 8.97 -16.08 8.30
CA THR A 108 9.03 -15.34 9.56
C THR A 108 8.98 -13.82 9.33
N LYS A 109 8.45 -13.08 10.32
CA LYS A 109 8.46 -11.62 10.33
C LYS A 109 9.89 -11.06 10.18
N LYS A 110 10.89 -11.73 10.78
CA LYS A 110 12.29 -11.33 10.66
C LYS A 110 12.80 -11.44 9.24
N GLN A 111 12.45 -12.51 8.50
CA GLN A 111 12.83 -12.66 7.09
C GLN A 111 12.27 -11.53 6.24
N LEU A 112 10.99 -11.15 6.43
CA LEU A 112 10.38 -10.03 5.73
C LEU A 112 11.11 -8.72 6.05
N ILE A 113 11.37 -8.44 7.33
CA ILE A 113 12.10 -7.23 7.77
C ILE A 113 13.49 -7.18 7.13
N ASP A 114 14.25 -8.26 7.21
CA ASP A 114 15.59 -8.34 6.64
C ASP A 114 15.57 -8.15 5.11
N ALA A 115 14.62 -8.76 4.42
CA ALA A 115 14.45 -8.63 2.98
C ALA A 115 14.17 -7.19 2.57
N VAL A 116 13.22 -6.53 3.23
CA VAL A 116 12.89 -5.12 2.97
C VAL A 116 14.05 -4.19 3.34
N ALA A 117 14.68 -4.38 4.50
CA ALA A 117 15.84 -3.58 4.94
C ALA A 117 17.03 -3.71 3.98
N ASN A 118 17.11 -4.82 3.24
CA ASN A 118 18.17 -5.06 2.23
C ASN A 118 17.85 -4.42 0.85
N THR A 119 16.85 -3.55 0.77
CA THR A 119 16.48 -2.79 -0.44
C THR A 119 16.75 -1.30 -0.30
N ASN A 120 16.67 -0.56 -1.41
CA ASN A 120 16.85 0.90 -1.45
C ASN A 120 15.59 1.66 -1.90
N PHE A 121 14.40 1.07 -1.77
CA PHE A 121 13.15 1.78 -2.05
C PHE A 121 12.99 3.04 -1.19
N ASP A 122 12.47 4.10 -1.78
CA ASP A 122 12.19 5.38 -1.12
C ASP A 122 11.00 5.30 -0.16
N LEU A 123 10.04 4.46 -0.51
CA LEU A 123 8.84 4.22 0.29
C LEU A 123 8.52 2.72 0.27
N VAL A 124 8.10 2.21 1.42
CA VAL A 124 7.56 0.86 1.55
C VAL A 124 6.16 0.95 2.13
N LEU A 125 5.19 0.34 1.44
CA LEU A 125 3.82 0.21 1.89
C LEU A 125 3.60 -1.23 2.32
N ILE A 126 3.36 -1.42 3.63
CA ILE A 126 3.17 -2.73 4.27
C ILE A 126 1.93 -2.72 5.15
N ASP A 127 1.46 -3.89 5.56
CA ASP A 127 0.40 -4.02 6.56
C ASP A 127 0.88 -3.62 7.97
N LEU A 128 -0.04 -3.35 8.90
CA LEU A 128 0.26 -3.15 10.32
C LEU A 128 0.78 -4.45 10.99
N TYR A 129 0.41 -5.59 10.43
CA TYR A 129 0.69 -6.90 10.98
C TYR A 129 1.45 -7.78 9.99
N TYR A 130 2.40 -8.56 10.50
CA TYR A 130 2.83 -9.79 9.86
C TYR A 130 1.90 -10.89 10.37
N TYR A 131 0.92 -11.31 9.57
CA TYR A 131 -0.23 -12.12 9.97
C TYR A 131 -0.96 -11.52 11.20
N SER A 132 -0.84 -12.11 12.38
CA SER A 132 -1.44 -11.62 13.64
C SER A 132 -0.46 -10.83 14.53
N PHE A 133 0.80 -10.70 14.15
CA PHE A 133 1.87 -10.09 14.95
C PHE A 133 2.11 -8.64 14.50
N PRO A 134 1.76 -7.62 15.31
CA PRO A 134 2.00 -6.24 14.93
C PRO A 134 3.50 -5.94 14.84
N TYR A 135 3.88 -5.01 13.94
CA TYR A 135 5.22 -4.48 13.94
C TYR A 135 5.44 -3.60 15.17
N THR A 136 6.60 -3.76 15.80
CA THR A 136 7.07 -2.90 16.89
C THR A 136 7.74 -1.66 16.33
N ARG A 137 7.83 -0.60 17.15
CA ARG A 137 8.58 0.62 16.79
C ARG A 137 10.03 0.32 16.41
N ALA A 138 10.71 -0.57 17.13
CA ALA A 138 12.09 -0.96 16.82
C ALA A 138 12.21 -1.64 15.45
N GLU A 139 11.26 -2.51 15.09
CA GLU A 139 11.22 -3.16 13.77
C GLU A 139 10.97 -2.13 12.67
N LEU A 140 10.07 -1.17 12.88
CA LEU A 140 9.82 -0.10 11.91
C LEU A 140 11.04 0.81 11.73
N GLU A 141 11.79 1.12 12.79
CA GLU A 141 13.04 1.87 12.66
C GLU A 141 14.11 1.13 11.84
N LEU A 142 14.11 -0.21 11.84
CA LEU A 142 14.94 -1.00 10.92
C LEU A 142 14.44 -0.85 9.47
N LEU A 143 13.13 -0.94 9.26
CA LEU A 143 12.52 -0.80 7.95
C LEU A 143 12.70 0.60 7.34
N LYS A 144 12.79 1.66 8.17
CA LYS A 144 13.04 3.05 7.72
C LYS A 144 14.44 3.29 7.16
N LYS A 145 15.35 2.33 7.31
CA LYS A 145 16.71 2.43 6.76
C LYS A 145 16.80 1.72 5.41
N LYS A 146 17.40 2.39 4.42
CA LYS A 146 17.79 1.78 3.16
C LYS A 146 19.10 1.01 3.34
N LYS A 147 19.32 -0.02 2.52
CA LYS A 147 20.59 -0.77 2.49
C LYS A 147 21.82 0.13 2.30
N ASN A 148 21.70 1.16 1.49
CA ASN A 148 22.77 2.11 1.15
C ASN A 148 22.95 3.24 2.17
N GLY A 149 22.26 3.19 3.32
CA GLY A 149 22.39 4.17 4.42
C GLY A 149 21.40 5.34 4.37
N GLY A 150 20.65 5.51 3.29
CA GLY A 150 19.57 6.52 3.21
C GLY A 150 18.37 6.16 4.09
N LYS A 151 17.46 7.11 4.25
CA LYS A 151 16.18 6.90 4.96
C LYS A 151 15.04 6.77 3.95
N ARG A 152 14.04 5.95 4.30
CA ARG A 152 12.79 5.80 3.54
C ARG A 152 11.57 6.08 4.42
N LEU A 153 10.42 6.28 3.77
CA LEU A 153 9.13 6.27 4.44
C LEU A 153 8.59 4.83 4.54
N VAL A 154 7.93 4.52 5.65
CA VAL A 154 7.21 3.27 5.85
C VAL A 154 5.75 3.61 6.14
N ILE A 155 4.88 3.36 5.17
CA ILE A 155 3.45 3.67 5.23
C ILE A 155 2.65 2.40 5.48
N CYS A 156 1.62 2.51 6.32
CA CYS A 156 0.74 1.39 6.64
C CYS A 156 -0.42 1.28 5.65
N TYR A 157 -0.62 0.08 5.09
CA TYR A 157 -1.86 -0.26 4.40
C TYR A 157 -3.00 -0.42 5.40
N MET A 158 -4.16 0.10 5.05
CA MET A 158 -5.39 -0.06 5.81
C MET A 158 -6.60 -0.07 4.87
N ASN A 159 -7.42 -1.11 4.96
CA ASN A 159 -8.67 -1.16 4.24
C ASN A 159 -9.76 -0.40 5.03
N VAL A 160 -10.26 0.69 4.44
CA VAL A 160 -11.32 1.54 5.04
C VAL A 160 -12.70 1.22 4.45
N GLY A 161 -12.74 0.69 3.23
CA GLY A 161 -13.96 0.41 2.49
C GLY A 161 -14.58 -0.96 2.76
N ALA A 162 -13.79 -1.87 3.34
CA ALA A 162 -14.25 -3.20 3.72
C ALA A 162 -13.70 -3.61 5.09
N ALA A 163 -14.47 -4.43 5.81
CA ALA A 163 -14.05 -5.08 7.03
C ALA A 163 -13.52 -6.48 6.69
N GLU A 164 -12.36 -6.80 7.26
CA GLU A 164 -11.62 -8.03 7.03
C GLU A 164 -11.74 -8.92 8.29
N ASN A 165 -12.19 -10.19 8.13
CA ASN A 165 -12.57 -11.03 9.27
C ASN A 165 -11.37 -11.59 10.07
N TRP A 166 -10.15 -11.41 9.59
CA TRP A 166 -8.92 -11.75 10.31
C TRP A 166 -8.33 -10.59 11.11
N ARG A 167 -8.90 -9.40 11.01
CA ARG A 167 -8.41 -8.23 11.73
C ARG A 167 -8.80 -8.28 13.21
N ASN A 168 -7.98 -7.71 14.03
CA ASN A 168 -8.15 -7.66 15.50
C ASN A 168 -9.38 -6.90 15.99
N TYR A 169 -10.06 -6.15 15.13
CA TYR A 169 -11.33 -5.50 15.44
C TYR A 169 -12.56 -6.40 15.19
N TRP A 170 -12.38 -7.51 14.45
CA TRP A 170 -13.49 -8.40 14.10
C TRP A 170 -14.07 -9.07 15.35
N GLN A 171 -15.40 -9.17 15.44
CA GLN A 171 -16.08 -9.84 16.52
C GLN A 171 -16.64 -11.18 16.06
N PRO A 172 -16.69 -12.20 16.93
CA PRO A 172 -17.12 -13.57 16.56
C PRO A 172 -18.56 -13.67 16.02
N ASP A 173 -19.44 -12.74 16.43
CA ASP A 173 -20.85 -12.69 16.03
C ASP A 173 -21.08 -11.86 14.74
N TRP A 174 -20.03 -11.24 14.18
CA TRP A 174 -20.15 -10.43 12.99
C TRP A 174 -20.33 -11.28 11.74
N LYS A 175 -21.27 -10.86 10.90
CA LYS A 175 -21.59 -11.48 9.62
C LYS A 175 -22.27 -10.45 8.71
N LEU A 176 -22.47 -10.80 7.46
CA LEU A 176 -23.20 -9.95 6.52
C LEU A 176 -24.54 -9.46 7.13
N GLY A 177 -24.70 -8.13 7.20
CA GLY A 177 -25.87 -7.46 7.78
C GLY A 177 -25.88 -7.36 9.31
N ASN A 178 -24.89 -7.91 10.01
CA ASN A 178 -24.72 -7.78 11.46
C ASN A 178 -23.23 -7.56 11.82
N PRO A 179 -22.81 -6.38 12.28
CA PRO A 179 -23.59 -5.11 12.38
C PRO A 179 -24.19 -4.62 11.05
N LYS A 180 -25.18 -3.73 11.13
CA LYS A 180 -25.91 -3.26 9.93
C LYS A 180 -25.04 -2.56 8.90
N TRP A 181 -23.88 -2.04 9.27
CA TRP A 181 -22.92 -1.42 8.38
C TRP A 181 -22.06 -2.42 7.58
N LEU A 182 -22.13 -3.75 7.85
CA LEU A 182 -21.58 -4.82 7.01
C LEU A 182 -22.56 -5.12 5.87
N LYS A 183 -22.30 -4.60 4.66
CA LYS A 183 -23.34 -4.50 3.60
C LYS A 183 -23.30 -5.59 2.55
N LYS A 184 -22.12 -5.91 2.01
CA LYS A 184 -22.01 -6.77 0.83
C LYS A 184 -20.67 -7.50 0.86
N LYS A 185 -20.67 -8.79 0.55
CA LYS A 185 -19.44 -9.55 0.36
C LYS A 185 -18.57 -8.91 -0.72
N TYR A 186 -17.29 -8.82 -0.46
CA TYR A 186 -16.32 -8.37 -1.44
C TYR A 186 -16.13 -9.45 -2.51
N LYS A 187 -16.37 -9.12 -3.77
CA LYS A 187 -16.25 -10.10 -4.86
C LYS A 187 -14.77 -10.48 -5.06
N GLY A 188 -14.46 -11.76 -4.96
CA GLY A 188 -13.08 -12.27 -5.10
C GLY A 188 -12.32 -12.37 -3.77
N TYR A 189 -12.88 -11.85 -2.65
CA TYR A 189 -12.27 -11.90 -1.33
C TYR A 189 -13.31 -12.34 -0.31
N ASP A 190 -13.44 -13.67 -0.10
CA ASP A 190 -14.49 -14.25 0.74
C ASP A 190 -14.45 -13.84 2.21
N ASN A 191 -13.29 -13.40 2.66
CA ASN A 191 -13.03 -12.95 4.02
C ASN A 191 -13.29 -11.45 4.25
N GLU A 192 -13.80 -10.73 3.25
CA GLU A 192 -14.01 -9.29 3.29
C GLU A 192 -15.49 -8.94 3.05
N ILE A 193 -15.96 -7.93 3.77
CA ILE A 193 -17.32 -7.40 3.64
C ILE A 193 -17.25 -5.87 3.47
N TYR A 194 -17.78 -5.34 2.37
CA TYR A 194 -17.94 -3.90 2.19
C TYR A 194 -18.73 -3.27 3.34
N VAL A 195 -18.27 -2.13 3.81
CA VAL A 195 -18.86 -1.39 4.92
C VAL A 195 -19.49 -0.08 4.48
N GLU A 196 -20.46 0.40 5.27
CA GLU A 196 -20.84 1.80 5.24
C GLU A 196 -19.76 2.62 5.96
N PHE A 197 -18.71 3.06 5.23
CA PHE A 197 -17.57 3.76 5.82
C PHE A 197 -17.96 5.09 6.50
N TRP A 198 -19.17 5.59 6.26
CA TRP A 198 -19.77 6.75 6.95
C TRP A 198 -20.50 6.38 8.26
N ASP A 199 -20.70 5.09 8.59
CA ASP A 199 -21.29 4.68 9.86
C ASP A 199 -20.38 5.02 11.04
N ALA A 200 -20.95 5.69 12.06
CA ALA A 200 -20.19 6.16 13.21
C ALA A 200 -19.54 5.03 14.02
N ASN A 201 -20.11 3.83 14.05
CA ASN A 201 -19.52 2.69 14.75
C ASN A 201 -18.33 2.12 13.99
N TRP A 202 -18.42 2.05 12.65
CA TRP A 202 -17.27 1.71 11.82
C TRP A 202 -16.16 2.76 11.96
N GLN A 203 -16.49 4.05 11.87
CA GLN A 203 -15.51 5.12 12.03
C GLN A 203 -14.76 5.05 13.36
N LYS A 204 -15.46 4.75 14.48
CA LYS A 204 -14.82 4.58 15.79
C LYS A 204 -13.80 3.43 15.84
N LEU A 205 -13.96 2.39 15.04
CA LEU A 205 -12.98 1.32 14.93
C LEU A 205 -11.75 1.77 14.13
N ILE A 206 -11.95 2.63 13.13
CA ILE A 206 -10.90 3.07 12.22
C ILE A 206 -10.10 4.25 12.80
N TYR A 207 -10.77 5.28 13.31
CA TYR A 207 -10.10 6.50 13.81
C TYR A 207 -10.81 7.18 14.99
N GLY A 208 -10.16 8.20 15.55
CA GLY A 208 -10.79 9.15 16.49
C GLY A 208 -10.76 8.75 17.95
N ASN A 209 -10.08 7.67 18.33
CA ASN A 209 -9.88 7.27 19.71
C ASN A 209 -8.61 6.43 19.89
N GLU A 210 -8.15 6.26 21.13
CA GLU A 210 -6.90 5.56 21.48
C GLU A 210 -6.86 4.06 21.09
N LYS A 211 -8.02 3.43 20.90
CA LYS A 211 -8.14 2.00 20.53
C LYS A 211 -8.33 1.79 19.04
N SER A 212 -8.50 2.87 18.28
CA SER A 212 -8.76 2.82 16.84
C SER A 212 -7.58 2.23 16.06
N TYR A 213 -7.87 1.71 14.87
CA TYR A 213 -6.85 1.12 14.01
C TYR A 213 -5.78 2.15 13.63
N THR A 214 -6.18 3.38 13.26
CA THR A 214 -5.26 4.48 12.96
C THR A 214 -4.35 4.80 14.15
N GLN A 215 -4.88 4.78 15.39
CA GLN A 215 -4.04 5.04 16.56
C GLN A 215 -3.00 3.94 16.78
N LYS A 216 -3.32 2.68 16.47
CA LYS A 216 -2.33 1.58 16.52
C LYS A 216 -1.22 1.78 15.48
N ILE A 217 -1.56 2.24 14.27
CA ILE A 217 -0.58 2.58 13.23
C ILE A 217 0.38 3.67 13.74
N ILE A 218 -0.16 4.75 14.30
CA ILE A 218 0.62 5.87 14.85
C ILE A 218 1.53 5.39 16.00
N ASN A 219 0.97 4.61 16.94
CA ASN A 219 1.72 4.09 18.08
C ASN A 219 2.85 3.13 17.68
N ALA A 220 2.66 2.36 16.63
CA ALA A 220 3.69 1.50 16.06
C ALA A 220 4.85 2.31 15.48
N GLY A 221 4.58 3.52 14.98
CA GLY A 221 5.61 4.44 14.46
C GLY A 221 5.73 4.46 12.94
N PHE A 222 4.67 4.14 12.21
CA PHE A 222 4.59 4.41 10.76
C PHE A 222 4.66 5.92 10.49
N ASP A 223 5.05 6.30 9.25
CA ASP A 223 5.19 7.70 8.82
C ASP A 223 3.89 8.31 8.34
#